data_4ed0362ce71c9ba4c196878a634d2eca
#
_entry.id   4ed0362ce71c9ba4c196878a634d2eca
#
_cell.length_a   1.000
_cell.length_b   1.000
_cell.length_c   1.000
_cell.angle_alpha   90.00
_cell.angle_beta   90.00
_cell.angle_gamma   90.00
#
_symmetry.space_group_name_H-M   'P 1'
#
loop_
_entity.id
_entity.type
_entity.pdbx_description
1 polymer ?
#
loop_
_entity_poly.entity_id
_entity_poly.type
_entity_poly.pdbx_seq_one_letter_code
_entity_poly.pdbx_strand_id
1 'polypeptide(L)'
;SVEQLGGELGLSRVQLYRKVKAMTGQSPVEILREARLRRADRLLATTEKTIAEIAYEVGFSSPSYFTKCYKDFFGRAPKYN
;
A
#
# COMPACT_ATOMS: atom_id res chain seq x y z
N SER A 1 8.35 9.05 0.34
CA SER A 1 8.88 7.68 0.50
C SER A 1 9.37 7.47 1.93
N VAL A 2 9.64 6.24 2.28
CA VAL A 2 10.19 5.88 3.60
C VAL A 2 11.55 6.58 3.82
N GLU A 3 12.37 6.65 2.78
CA GLU A 3 13.69 7.27 2.86
C GLU A 3 13.60 8.77 3.06
N GLN A 4 12.67 9.44 2.38
CA GLN A 4 12.45 10.86 2.59
C GLN A 4 11.98 11.15 4.01
N LEU A 5 11.08 10.37 4.53
CA LEU A 5 10.59 10.53 5.89
C LEU A 5 11.71 10.35 6.91
N GLY A 6 12.57 9.33 6.72
CA GLY A 6 13.74 9.10 7.57
C GLY A 6 14.71 10.27 7.54
N GLY A 7 14.96 10.84 6.34
CA GLY A 7 15.83 12.01 6.17
C GLY A 7 15.28 13.24 6.88
N GLU A 8 13.99 13.51 6.77
CA GLU A 8 13.35 14.64 7.44
C GLU A 8 13.40 14.53 8.95
N LEU A 9 13.29 13.34 9.49
CA LEU A 9 13.35 13.10 10.93
C LEU A 9 14.79 12.94 11.47
N GLY A 10 15.80 12.97 10.59
CA GLY A 10 17.19 12.76 10.98
C GLY A 10 17.50 11.32 11.38
N LEU A 11 16.68 10.36 10.96
CA LEU A 11 16.85 8.95 11.27
C LEU A 11 17.49 8.21 10.09
N SER A 12 18.31 7.20 10.37
CA SER A 12 18.76 6.29 9.33
C SER A 12 17.60 5.41 8.90
N ARG A 13 17.72 4.79 7.71
CA ARG A 13 16.72 3.88 7.20
C ARG A 13 16.43 2.73 8.16
N VAL A 14 17.47 2.18 8.77
CA VAL A 14 17.33 1.07 9.74
C VAL A 14 16.62 1.54 11.02
N GLN A 15 17.00 2.71 11.52
CA GLN A 15 16.38 3.29 12.72
C GLN A 15 14.90 3.59 12.47
N LEU A 16 14.56 4.17 11.32
CA LEU A 16 13.16 4.42 10.95
C LEU A 16 12.36 3.11 10.90
N TYR A 17 12.90 2.08 10.25
CA TYR A 17 12.26 0.77 10.15
C TYR A 17 11.93 0.21 11.54
N ARG A 18 12.94 0.16 12.42
CA ARG A 18 12.78 -0.37 13.77
C ARG A 18 11.75 0.41 14.59
N LYS A 19 11.81 1.72 14.51
CA LYS A 19 10.92 2.60 15.27
C LYS A 19 9.46 2.44 14.82
N VAL A 20 9.22 2.47 13.52
CA VAL A 20 7.88 2.29 12.97
C VAL A 20 7.31 0.92 13.34
N LYS A 21 8.10 -0.13 13.20
CA LYS A 21 7.66 -1.49 13.55
C LYS A 21 7.36 -1.63 15.03
N ALA A 22 8.18 -1.02 15.89
CA ALA A 22 7.96 -1.06 17.34
C ALA A 22 6.69 -0.33 17.74
N MET A 23 6.35 0.78 17.08
CA MET A 23 5.18 1.59 17.40
C MET A 23 3.88 1.04 16.83
N THR A 24 3.92 0.43 15.66
CA THR A 24 2.72 0.04 14.90
C THR A 24 2.55 -1.47 14.75
N GLY A 25 3.58 -2.25 15.03
CA GLY A 25 3.59 -3.68 14.73
C GLY A 25 3.82 -4.01 13.26
N GLN A 26 3.96 -3.00 12.40
CA GLN A 26 4.11 -3.17 10.96
C GLN A 26 5.37 -2.45 10.46
N SER A 27 5.98 -2.98 9.40
CA SER A 27 7.07 -2.29 8.72
C SER A 27 6.54 -1.11 7.89
N PRO A 28 7.38 -0.12 7.56
CA PRO A 28 6.98 0.97 6.67
C PRO A 28 6.45 0.49 5.32
N VAL A 29 7.01 -0.59 4.77
CA VAL A 29 6.55 -1.17 3.50
C VAL A 29 5.13 -1.73 3.62
N GLU A 30 4.84 -2.40 4.73
CA GLU A 30 3.49 -2.93 4.98
C GLU A 30 2.47 -1.82 5.14
N ILE A 31 2.82 -0.75 5.86
CA ILE A 31 1.95 0.42 6.04
C ILE A 31 1.65 1.09 4.70
N LEU A 32 2.66 1.27 3.86
CA LEU A 32 2.50 1.86 2.54
C LEU A 32 1.62 1.00 1.64
N ARG A 33 1.84 -0.32 1.66
CA ARG A 33 1.03 -1.27 0.89
C ARG A 33 -0.44 -1.21 1.31
N GLU A 34 -0.71 -1.19 2.61
CA GLU A 34 -2.06 -1.08 3.13
C GLU A 34 -2.73 0.23 2.67
N ALA A 35 -2.03 1.35 2.74
CA ALA A 35 -2.56 2.64 2.28
C ALA A 35 -2.92 2.59 0.79
N ARG A 36 -2.08 1.97 -0.04
CA ARG A 36 -2.33 1.78 -1.46
C ARG A 36 -3.57 0.92 -1.71
N LEU A 37 -3.72 -0.17 -0.96
CA LEU A 37 -4.87 -1.06 -1.08
C LEU A 37 -6.18 -0.37 -0.67
N ARG A 38 -6.15 0.42 0.39
CA ARG A 38 -7.33 1.18 0.82
C ARG A 38 -7.73 2.24 -0.20
N ARG A 39 -6.75 2.89 -0.83
CA ARG A 39 -7.02 3.84 -1.91
C ARG A 39 -7.64 3.13 -3.11
N ALA A 40 -7.11 1.96 -3.46
CA ALA A 40 -7.66 1.15 -4.55
C ALA A 40 -9.11 0.76 -4.29
N ASP A 41 -9.43 0.38 -3.07
CA ASP A 41 -10.80 0.03 -2.68
C ASP A 41 -11.76 1.21 -2.90
N ARG A 42 -11.33 2.43 -2.54
CA ARG A 42 -12.12 3.64 -2.82
C ARG A 42 -12.31 3.89 -4.31
N LEU A 43 -11.25 3.69 -5.11
CA LEU A 43 -11.34 3.87 -6.56
C LEU A 43 -12.27 2.86 -7.21
N LEU A 44 -12.30 1.62 -6.72
CA LEU A 44 -13.25 0.61 -7.18
C LEU A 44 -14.70 1.02 -6.90
N ALA A 45 -14.94 1.70 -5.80
CA ALA A 45 -16.28 2.15 -5.41
C ALA A 45 -16.72 3.43 -6.11
N THR A 46 -15.78 4.28 -6.52
CA THR A 46 -16.08 5.66 -6.98
C THR A 46 -15.76 5.93 -8.44
N THR A 47 -15.12 4.99 -9.16
CA THR A 47 -14.74 5.19 -10.55
C THR A 47 -15.13 3.99 -11.40
N GLU A 48 -15.04 4.16 -12.72
CA GLU A 48 -15.23 3.09 -13.69
C GLU A 48 -13.91 2.56 -14.25
N LYS A 49 -12.79 2.92 -13.62
CA LYS A 49 -11.47 2.46 -14.04
C LYS A 49 -11.37 0.94 -13.93
N THR A 50 -10.58 0.35 -14.83
CA THR A 50 -10.34 -1.10 -14.76
C THR A 50 -9.48 -1.43 -13.55
N ILE A 51 -9.53 -2.68 -13.12
CA ILE A 51 -8.68 -3.16 -12.02
C ILE A 51 -7.20 -2.95 -12.34
N ALA A 52 -6.80 -3.18 -13.60
CA ALA A 52 -5.42 -2.95 -14.02
C ALA A 52 -5.02 -1.47 -13.91
N GLU A 53 -5.88 -0.55 -14.36
CA GLU A 53 -5.64 0.88 -14.22
C GLU A 53 -5.49 1.30 -12.76
N ILE A 54 -6.37 0.81 -11.90
CA ILE A 54 -6.33 1.09 -10.46
C ILE A 54 -5.03 0.58 -9.85
N ALA A 55 -4.62 -0.65 -10.20
CA ALA A 55 -3.39 -1.24 -9.69
C ALA A 55 -2.18 -0.34 -9.96
N TYR A 56 -2.04 0.13 -11.20
CA TYR A 56 -0.94 1.02 -11.56
C TYR A 56 -1.08 2.40 -10.92
N GLU A 57 -2.28 2.95 -10.88
CA GLU A 57 -2.52 4.27 -10.31
C GLU A 57 -2.14 4.34 -8.83
N VAL A 58 -2.43 3.30 -8.05
CA VAL A 58 -2.08 3.28 -6.63
C VAL A 58 -0.64 2.83 -6.36
N GLY A 59 0.11 2.47 -7.40
CA GLY A 59 1.55 2.23 -7.30
C GLY A 59 2.01 0.78 -7.29
N PHE A 60 1.17 -0.16 -7.68
CA PHE A 60 1.60 -1.55 -7.84
C PHE A 60 2.31 -1.76 -9.18
N SER A 61 3.26 -2.67 -9.21
CA SER A 61 4.06 -2.96 -10.40
C SER A 61 3.32 -3.82 -11.42
N SER A 62 2.32 -4.58 -10.99
CA SER A 62 1.50 -5.39 -11.88
C SER A 62 0.10 -5.61 -11.31
N PRO A 63 -0.91 -5.79 -12.18
CA PRO A 63 -2.26 -6.14 -11.72
C PRO A 63 -2.33 -7.46 -10.97
N SER A 64 -1.53 -8.45 -11.37
CA SER A 64 -1.50 -9.76 -10.69
C SER A 64 -1.03 -9.65 -9.25
N TYR A 65 0.04 -8.89 -9.02
CA TYR A 65 0.56 -8.65 -7.68
C TYR A 65 -0.44 -7.85 -6.84
N PHE A 66 -1.04 -6.83 -7.43
CA PHE A 66 -2.09 -6.04 -6.78
C PHE A 66 -3.24 -6.95 -6.33
N THR A 67 -3.75 -7.79 -7.21
CA THR A 67 -4.87 -8.69 -6.92
C THR A 67 -4.53 -9.63 -5.76
N LYS A 68 -3.33 -10.17 -5.75
CA LYS A 68 -2.86 -11.03 -4.66
C LYS A 68 -2.84 -10.28 -3.33
N CYS A 69 -2.24 -9.09 -3.30
CA CYS A 69 -2.15 -8.27 -2.09
C CYS A 69 -3.53 -7.85 -1.60
N TYR A 70 -4.41 -7.45 -2.52
CA TYR A 70 -5.77 -7.05 -2.20
C TYR A 70 -6.54 -8.20 -1.55
N LYS A 71 -6.48 -9.39 -2.15
CA LYS A 71 -7.15 -10.58 -1.63
C LYS A 71 -6.62 -10.98 -0.27
N ASP A 72 -5.30 -10.93 -0.08
CA ASP A 72 -4.68 -11.27 1.19
C ASP A 72 -5.10 -10.27 2.30
N PHE A 73 -5.24 -9.01 1.96
CA PHE A 73 -5.57 -7.97 2.93
C PHE A 73 -7.06 -7.91 3.25
N PHE A 74 -7.92 -7.93 2.23
CA PHE A 74 -9.37 -7.78 2.41
C PHE A 74 -10.12 -9.12 2.51
N GLY A 75 -9.49 -10.23 2.20
CA GLY A 75 -10.13 -11.56 2.20
C GLY A 75 -11.04 -11.83 1.00
N ARG A 76 -10.99 -10.97 -0.01
CA ARG A 76 -11.78 -11.10 -1.25
C ARG A 76 -11.04 -10.50 -2.43
N ALA A 77 -11.32 -10.98 -3.64
CA ALA A 77 -10.73 -10.41 -4.85
C ALA A 77 -11.28 -9.00 -5.12
N PRO A 78 -10.47 -8.11 -5.74
CA PRO A 78 -10.96 -6.78 -6.12
C PRO A 78 -12.07 -6.89 -7.15
N LYS A 79 -13.16 -6.17 -6.93
CA LYS A 79 -14.30 -6.10 -7.84
C LYS A 79 -15.00 -4.76 -7.66
N TYR A 80 -15.78 -4.38 -8.67
CA TYR A 80 -16.56 -3.15 -8.61
C TYR A 80 -17.71 -3.29 -7.61
N ASN A 81 -18.00 -2.20 -6.95
CA ASN A 81 -19.12 -2.10 -6.02
C ASN A 81 -20.36 -1.50 -6.70
#